data_9a4b227c39829bb1f86b639c1d39fb93
#
_entry.id   9a4b227c39829bb1f86b639c1d39fb93
#
_cell.length_a   1.000
_cell.length_b   1.000
_cell.length_c   1.000
_cell.angle_alpha   90.00
_cell.angle_beta   90.00
_cell.angle_gamma   90.00
#
_symmetry.space_group_name_H-M   'P 1'
#
loop_
_entity.id
_entity.type
_entity.pdbx_description
1 polymer ?
#
loop_
_entity_poly.entity_id
_entity_poly.type
_entity_poly.pdbx_seq_one_letter_code
_entity_poly.pdbx_strand_id
1 'polypeptide(L)'
;PHWFAHYSAFRAKPYADHFAQRVDALADTYSPYADALQHYYQTHGCEPFWTARGIQESRIDSLLHLLQHSYEHGIPDTFLLYPTLSQSVERLKSLSVANDSTLLDTLFLLEMRLSEAYLRYVSALRYGATDPVKANGGKWLMSNLKPDAQFHNETLDRLVQFTVVISESQPTHPEYLLLQQELIRLYPLKDTLLKEIPDQMVRKGQRNAMLTDVCRRLMLTGELPEDFTVTDRLTDSLLAGINMFRRHNAIPECDSLGSETIRKLNRPISYYLDKLAANMERLRWHVTPEKEHTYIAVNIPDFTLQAFVEDTVAFKTRICCGRTQDPANNPARVRQGLVRAYKAESPLLYSSIHRVVLNPEWNIPYDIIKNEYYHKLCKNNTAVINRERLYIKDARTGQYVKPDSIDWNKVNRNNIPYRLRQTSGRHNALGLVKFDFPNSESVYLHDTSSPGAFQRESRGLSHGCVRVSRPFDLAHYMLGDDDEWLLDRIRIGMGQTPQTDRGCRFVREHAEVDDRNAIVGYVPVKPQVPVSSKV
;
A
#
# COMPACT_ATOMS: atom_id res chain seq x y z
N PRO A 1 -27.51 -23.37 -28.07
CA PRO A 1 -27.80 -24.78 -27.98
C PRO A 1 -28.11 -25.10 -26.52
N HIS A 2 -29.32 -25.65 -26.27
CA HIS A 2 -29.79 -25.96 -24.91
C HIS A 2 -28.99 -27.15 -24.37
N TRP A 3 -28.09 -26.94 -23.44
CA TRP A 3 -27.27 -28.00 -22.87
C TRP A 3 -28.09 -29.05 -22.11
N PHE A 4 -29.31 -28.69 -21.74
CA PHE A 4 -30.17 -29.50 -20.88
C PHE A 4 -31.40 -30.10 -21.62
N ALA A 5 -31.32 -30.28 -22.91
CA ALA A 5 -32.34 -31.01 -23.66
C ALA A 5 -32.63 -32.43 -23.10
N HIS A 6 -31.72 -32.97 -22.30
CA HIS A 6 -31.82 -34.28 -21.65
C HIS A 6 -32.54 -34.26 -20.30
N TYR A 7 -32.86 -33.09 -19.73
CA TYR A 7 -33.57 -32.96 -18.44
C TYR A 7 -35.10 -33.01 -18.58
N SER A 8 -35.65 -33.59 -19.64
CA SER A 8 -37.11 -33.76 -19.80
C SER A 8 -37.76 -34.58 -18.68
N ALA A 9 -36.99 -35.30 -17.88
CA ALA A 9 -37.46 -36.07 -16.71
C ALA A 9 -37.22 -35.37 -15.36
N PHE A 10 -36.66 -34.15 -15.33
CA PHE A 10 -36.42 -33.41 -14.09
C PHE A 10 -37.74 -33.01 -13.43
N ARG A 11 -38.00 -33.53 -12.21
CA ARG A 11 -39.16 -33.17 -11.42
C ARG A 11 -38.80 -32.08 -10.44
N ALA A 12 -39.31 -30.87 -10.66
CA ALA A 12 -39.03 -29.70 -9.84
C ALA A 12 -39.39 -29.88 -8.36
N LYS A 13 -40.52 -30.58 -8.05
CA LYS A 13 -40.95 -30.77 -6.69
C LYS A 13 -40.03 -31.63 -5.81
N PRO A 14 -39.56 -32.82 -6.24
CA PRO A 14 -38.60 -33.60 -5.45
C PRO A 14 -37.28 -32.83 -5.22
N TYR A 15 -36.86 -32.03 -6.17
CA TYR A 15 -35.67 -31.20 -5.99
C TYR A 15 -35.89 -30.08 -4.98
N ALA A 16 -37.03 -29.39 -5.01
CA ALA A 16 -37.33 -28.35 -4.02
C ALA A 16 -37.39 -28.89 -2.60
N ASP A 17 -38.04 -30.08 -2.40
CA ASP A 17 -38.10 -30.72 -1.08
C ASP A 17 -36.70 -31.15 -0.58
N HIS A 18 -35.87 -31.73 -1.47
CA HIS A 18 -34.48 -32.08 -1.18
C HIS A 18 -33.63 -30.84 -0.87
N PHE A 19 -33.77 -29.79 -1.68
CA PHE A 19 -33.04 -28.54 -1.50
C PHE A 19 -33.32 -27.91 -0.14
N ALA A 20 -34.60 -27.81 0.27
CA ALA A 20 -34.99 -27.27 1.56
C ALA A 20 -34.36 -28.05 2.74
N GLN A 21 -34.42 -29.39 2.68
CA GLN A 21 -33.79 -30.24 3.71
C GLN A 21 -32.28 -30.03 3.79
N ARG A 22 -31.60 -29.84 2.65
CA ARG A 22 -30.15 -29.62 2.59
C ARG A 22 -29.76 -28.23 3.07
N VAL A 23 -30.56 -27.20 2.81
CA VAL A 23 -30.35 -25.84 3.33
C VAL A 23 -30.46 -25.85 4.86
N ASP A 24 -31.48 -26.52 5.43
CA ASP A 24 -31.66 -26.61 6.89
C ASP A 24 -30.51 -27.37 7.57
N ALA A 25 -29.91 -28.32 6.86
CA ALA A 25 -28.78 -29.12 7.34
C ALA A 25 -27.41 -28.52 6.96
N LEU A 26 -27.36 -27.30 6.41
CA LEU A 26 -26.12 -26.68 6.02
C LEU A 26 -25.26 -26.37 7.25
N ALA A 27 -24.13 -27.02 7.38
CA ALA A 27 -23.25 -26.90 8.53
C ALA A 27 -22.25 -25.74 8.35
N ASP A 28 -21.85 -25.08 9.45
CA ASP A 28 -20.85 -24.02 9.51
C ASP A 28 -19.49 -24.43 8.88
N THR A 29 -19.23 -25.73 8.81
CA THR A 29 -18.02 -26.30 8.22
C THR A 29 -18.02 -26.31 6.69
N TYR A 30 -19.15 -25.99 6.05
CA TYR A 30 -19.24 -25.98 4.57
C TYR A 30 -18.34 -24.91 3.95
N SER A 31 -18.47 -23.68 4.43
CA SER A 31 -17.69 -22.53 3.95
C SER A 31 -17.79 -21.37 4.94
N PRO A 32 -16.89 -20.37 4.86
CA PRO A 32 -17.02 -19.15 5.66
C PRO A 32 -18.30 -18.33 5.40
N TYR A 33 -19.07 -18.68 4.40
CA TYR A 33 -20.31 -18.01 3.99
C TYR A 33 -21.56 -18.86 4.28
N ALA A 34 -21.42 -20.00 4.97
CA ALA A 34 -22.51 -20.95 5.20
C ALA A 34 -23.72 -20.28 5.85
N ASP A 35 -23.51 -19.49 6.91
CA ASP A 35 -24.57 -18.78 7.63
C ASP A 35 -25.34 -17.82 6.73
N ALA A 36 -24.61 -17.02 5.92
CA ALA A 36 -25.24 -16.07 5.02
C ALA A 36 -26.04 -16.77 3.90
N LEU A 37 -25.51 -17.86 3.35
CA LEU A 37 -26.20 -18.67 2.34
C LEU A 37 -27.46 -19.33 2.93
N GLN A 38 -27.34 -19.93 4.11
CA GLN A 38 -28.47 -20.54 4.79
C GLN A 38 -29.57 -19.51 5.08
N HIS A 39 -29.19 -18.36 5.66
CA HIS A 39 -30.12 -17.27 5.94
C HIS A 39 -30.84 -16.80 4.69
N TYR A 40 -30.11 -16.56 3.60
CA TYR A 40 -30.69 -16.12 2.33
C TYR A 40 -31.73 -17.10 1.81
N TYR A 41 -31.38 -18.40 1.66
CA TYR A 41 -32.31 -19.37 1.11
C TYR A 41 -33.50 -19.62 2.02
N GLN A 42 -33.34 -19.65 3.33
CA GLN A 42 -34.45 -19.78 4.27
C GLN A 42 -35.44 -18.62 4.21
N THR A 43 -34.94 -17.39 4.12
CA THR A 43 -35.76 -16.17 4.02
C THR A 43 -36.45 -16.03 2.66
N HIS A 44 -35.89 -16.66 1.61
CA HIS A 44 -36.46 -16.68 0.25
C HIS A 44 -37.19 -18.00 -0.08
N GLY A 45 -37.76 -18.66 0.93
CA GLY A 45 -38.62 -19.84 0.74
C GLY A 45 -37.90 -21.10 0.29
N CYS A 46 -36.57 -21.20 0.49
CA CYS A 46 -35.75 -22.30 0.04
C CYS A 46 -35.87 -22.57 -1.48
N GLU A 47 -36.04 -21.54 -2.27
CA GLU A 47 -36.05 -21.65 -3.73
C GLU A 47 -34.65 -21.49 -4.32
N PRO A 48 -34.14 -22.47 -5.11
CA PRO A 48 -32.88 -22.31 -5.79
C PRO A 48 -32.97 -21.21 -6.85
N PHE A 49 -31.91 -20.42 -7.02
CA PHE A 49 -31.84 -19.32 -7.97
C PHE A 49 -31.19 -19.74 -9.31
N TRP A 50 -30.07 -20.46 -9.24
CA TRP A 50 -29.29 -20.90 -10.41
C TRP A 50 -29.84 -22.16 -11.05
N THR A 51 -30.50 -23.00 -10.26
CA THR A 51 -30.94 -24.34 -10.65
C THR A 51 -32.46 -24.51 -10.54
N ALA A 52 -33.22 -23.42 -10.39
CA ALA A 52 -34.68 -23.42 -10.34
C ALA A 52 -35.31 -23.95 -11.63
N ARG A 53 -36.26 -24.90 -11.52
CA ARG A 53 -37.02 -25.48 -12.64
C ARG A 53 -36.15 -26.01 -13.80
N GLY A 54 -34.96 -26.48 -13.49
CA GLY A 54 -33.91 -26.76 -14.44
C GLY A 54 -32.83 -25.65 -14.41
N ILE A 55 -31.67 -25.94 -14.95
CA ILE A 55 -30.54 -25.03 -14.86
C ILE A 55 -30.78 -23.76 -15.66
N GLN A 56 -30.55 -22.61 -15.01
CA GLN A 56 -30.67 -21.29 -15.63
C GLN A 56 -29.38 -20.99 -16.40
N GLU A 57 -29.23 -21.61 -17.59
CA GLU A 57 -28.00 -21.56 -18.41
C GLU A 57 -27.46 -20.14 -18.59
N SER A 58 -28.31 -19.21 -19.00
CA SER A 58 -27.87 -17.82 -19.26
C SER A 58 -27.32 -17.11 -18.02
N ARG A 59 -27.88 -17.40 -16.85
CA ARG A 59 -27.39 -16.84 -15.58
C ARG A 59 -26.04 -17.45 -15.17
N ILE A 60 -25.94 -18.77 -15.28
CA ILE A 60 -24.70 -19.49 -14.97
C ILE A 60 -23.60 -19.08 -15.92
N ASP A 61 -23.85 -19.04 -17.22
CA ASP A 61 -22.88 -18.61 -18.22
C ASP A 61 -22.42 -17.17 -17.99
N SER A 62 -23.36 -16.27 -17.63
CA SER A 62 -23.02 -14.88 -17.31
C SER A 62 -22.11 -14.78 -16.09
N LEU A 63 -22.41 -15.54 -15.02
CA LEU A 63 -21.55 -15.55 -13.84
C LEU A 63 -20.18 -16.17 -14.16
N LEU A 64 -20.13 -17.33 -14.81
CA LEU A 64 -18.88 -17.98 -15.19
C LEU A 64 -18.02 -17.09 -16.08
N HIS A 65 -18.62 -16.33 -17.01
CA HIS A 65 -17.89 -15.35 -17.81
C HIS A 65 -17.26 -14.26 -16.93
N LEU A 66 -17.99 -13.70 -15.98
CA LEU A 66 -17.46 -12.70 -15.06
C LEU A 66 -16.33 -13.26 -14.17
N LEU A 67 -16.48 -14.51 -13.67
CA LEU A 67 -15.46 -15.16 -12.86
C LEU A 67 -14.20 -15.48 -13.68
N GLN A 68 -14.33 -15.87 -14.94
CA GLN A 68 -13.22 -16.13 -15.86
C GLN A 68 -12.42 -14.86 -16.13
N HIS A 69 -13.11 -13.70 -16.18
CA HIS A 69 -12.49 -12.40 -16.43
C HIS A 69 -12.07 -11.67 -15.15
N SER A 70 -12.13 -12.32 -13.98
CA SER A 70 -11.70 -11.73 -12.71
C SER A 70 -10.23 -11.31 -12.71
N TYR A 71 -9.41 -11.86 -13.62
CA TYR A 71 -8.04 -11.42 -13.83
C TYR A 71 -7.93 -9.93 -14.18
N GLU A 72 -8.95 -9.33 -14.81
CA GLU A 72 -9.02 -7.89 -15.10
C GLU A 72 -8.96 -7.03 -13.84
N HIS A 73 -9.30 -7.62 -12.71
CA HIS A 73 -9.20 -7.03 -11.37
C HIS A 73 -8.02 -7.57 -10.56
N GLY A 74 -7.15 -8.39 -11.16
CA GLY A 74 -6.06 -9.04 -10.47
C GLY A 74 -6.52 -10.03 -9.38
N ILE A 75 -7.74 -10.56 -9.50
CA ILE A 75 -8.30 -11.57 -8.59
C ILE A 75 -8.14 -12.94 -9.24
N PRO A 76 -7.45 -13.91 -8.58
CA PRO A 76 -7.31 -15.25 -9.12
C PRO A 76 -8.65 -15.96 -9.28
N ASP A 77 -8.89 -16.58 -10.42
CA ASP A 77 -10.09 -17.37 -10.71
C ASP A 77 -10.28 -18.56 -9.76
N THR A 78 -9.18 -19.12 -9.26
CA THR A 78 -9.17 -20.17 -8.24
C THR A 78 -9.73 -19.70 -6.90
N PHE A 79 -9.51 -18.44 -6.52
CA PHE A 79 -10.13 -17.83 -5.34
C PHE A 79 -11.66 -17.79 -5.47
N LEU A 80 -12.16 -17.59 -6.69
CA LEU A 80 -13.58 -17.51 -7.01
C LEU A 80 -14.20 -18.88 -7.36
N LEU A 81 -13.53 -19.97 -7.12
CA LEU A 81 -13.98 -21.34 -7.41
C LEU A 81 -14.24 -21.64 -8.91
N TYR A 82 -13.82 -20.76 -9.82
CA TYR A 82 -14.13 -20.88 -11.26
C TYR A 82 -13.74 -22.24 -11.87
N PRO A 83 -12.51 -22.79 -11.66
CA PRO A 83 -12.14 -24.08 -12.24
C PRO A 83 -13.07 -25.22 -11.78
N THR A 84 -13.43 -25.22 -10.50
CA THR A 84 -14.33 -26.23 -9.93
C THR A 84 -15.76 -26.08 -10.47
N LEU A 85 -16.25 -24.85 -10.58
CA LEU A 85 -17.58 -24.55 -11.11
C LEU A 85 -17.68 -24.93 -12.59
N SER A 86 -16.70 -24.50 -13.41
CA SER A 86 -16.65 -24.84 -14.82
C SER A 86 -16.64 -26.35 -15.04
N GLN A 87 -15.82 -27.09 -14.29
CA GLN A 87 -15.78 -28.55 -14.35
C GLN A 87 -17.11 -29.19 -13.91
N SER A 88 -17.75 -28.65 -12.85
CA SER A 88 -19.04 -29.16 -12.38
C SER A 88 -20.15 -28.97 -13.42
N VAL A 89 -20.17 -27.81 -14.08
CA VAL A 89 -21.11 -27.52 -15.16
C VAL A 89 -20.86 -28.44 -16.37
N GLU A 90 -19.62 -28.62 -16.81
CA GLU A 90 -19.29 -29.54 -17.91
C GLU A 90 -19.64 -31.00 -17.59
N ARG A 91 -19.44 -31.41 -16.35
CA ARG A 91 -19.85 -32.76 -15.89
C ARG A 91 -21.36 -32.92 -15.96
N LEU A 92 -22.13 -31.92 -15.54
CA LEU A 92 -23.60 -31.96 -15.63
C LEU A 92 -24.09 -32.03 -17.07
N LYS A 93 -23.41 -31.36 -18.02
CA LYS A 93 -23.71 -31.48 -19.47
C LYS A 93 -23.55 -32.92 -20.00
N SER A 94 -22.63 -33.68 -19.41
CA SER A 94 -22.31 -35.05 -19.85
C SER A 94 -23.13 -36.15 -19.17
N LEU A 95 -23.89 -35.84 -18.08
CA LEU A 95 -24.66 -36.83 -17.36
C LEU A 95 -25.96 -37.18 -18.13
N SER A 96 -26.15 -38.47 -18.44
CA SER A 96 -27.46 -39.02 -18.83
C SER A 96 -28.31 -39.18 -17.56
N VAL A 97 -29.50 -38.60 -17.57
CA VAL A 97 -30.32 -38.38 -16.38
C VAL A 97 -30.86 -39.66 -15.77
N ALA A 98 -30.43 -39.96 -14.55
CA ALA A 98 -31.25 -40.73 -13.60
C ALA A 98 -31.67 -39.77 -12.49
N ASN A 99 -32.96 -39.74 -12.10
CA ASN A 99 -33.46 -39.02 -10.93
C ASN A 99 -33.03 -39.73 -9.65
N ASP A 100 -31.73 -39.77 -9.37
CA ASP A 100 -31.23 -40.32 -8.14
C ASP A 100 -30.77 -39.20 -7.19
N SER A 101 -30.58 -39.52 -5.92
CA SER A 101 -30.15 -38.60 -4.88
C SER A 101 -28.82 -37.93 -5.25
N THR A 102 -27.97 -38.57 -6.04
CA THR A 102 -26.66 -38.07 -6.48
C THR A 102 -26.80 -36.84 -7.38
N LEU A 103 -27.78 -36.85 -8.28
CA LEU A 103 -28.06 -35.68 -9.13
C LEU A 103 -28.58 -34.51 -8.29
N LEU A 104 -29.52 -34.77 -7.36
CA LEU A 104 -30.08 -33.72 -6.52
C LEU A 104 -29.02 -33.09 -5.61
N ASP A 105 -28.11 -33.88 -5.05
CA ASP A 105 -26.97 -33.39 -4.29
C ASP A 105 -25.99 -32.59 -5.17
N THR A 106 -25.78 -33.02 -6.40
CA THR A 106 -24.88 -32.29 -7.34
C THR A 106 -25.47 -30.93 -7.69
N LEU A 107 -26.78 -30.84 -7.93
CA LEU A 107 -27.46 -29.57 -8.20
C LEU A 107 -27.44 -28.65 -6.97
N PHE A 108 -27.69 -29.18 -5.79
CA PHE A 108 -27.58 -28.43 -4.54
C PHE A 108 -26.18 -27.86 -4.34
N LEU A 109 -25.14 -28.67 -4.51
CA LEU A 109 -23.75 -28.21 -4.38
C LEU A 109 -23.38 -27.16 -5.44
N LEU A 110 -23.90 -27.29 -6.65
CA LEU A 110 -23.67 -26.28 -7.70
C LEU A 110 -24.34 -24.96 -7.34
N GLU A 111 -25.59 -24.99 -6.87
CA GLU A 111 -26.33 -23.82 -6.39
C GLU A 111 -25.56 -23.06 -5.31
N MET A 112 -25.14 -23.78 -4.26
CA MET A 112 -24.39 -23.21 -3.14
C MET A 112 -23.06 -22.60 -3.61
N ARG A 113 -22.29 -23.29 -4.45
CA ARG A 113 -21.00 -22.82 -4.94
C ARG A 113 -21.11 -21.61 -5.87
N LEU A 114 -22.14 -21.53 -6.69
CA LEU A 114 -22.38 -20.35 -7.55
C LEU A 114 -22.70 -19.13 -6.70
N SER A 115 -23.58 -19.28 -5.71
CA SER A 115 -23.89 -18.18 -4.78
C SER A 115 -22.70 -17.78 -3.92
N GLU A 116 -21.90 -18.74 -3.47
CA GLU A 116 -20.64 -18.47 -2.78
C GLU A 116 -19.63 -17.73 -3.67
N ALA A 117 -19.46 -18.14 -4.93
CA ALA A 117 -18.54 -17.50 -5.86
C ALA A 117 -18.95 -16.06 -6.16
N TYR A 118 -20.24 -15.80 -6.31
CA TYR A 118 -20.78 -14.46 -6.42
C TYR A 118 -20.42 -13.60 -5.20
N LEU A 119 -20.71 -14.10 -4.00
CA LEU A 119 -20.45 -13.39 -2.76
C LEU A 119 -18.95 -13.13 -2.55
N ARG A 120 -18.09 -14.12 -2.88
CA ARG A 120 -16.62 -13.97 -2.86
C ARG A 120 -16.16 -12.88 -3.81
N TYR A 121 -16.73 -12.82 -5.02
CA TYR A 121 -16.32 -11.85 -6.02
C TYR A 121 -16.68 -10.42 -5.60
N VAL A 122 -17.91 -10.20 -5.15
CA VAL A 122 -18.37 -8.89 -4.65
C VAL A 122 -17.53 -8.46 -3.43
N SER A 123 -17.29 -9.39 -2.49
CA SER A 123 -16.43 -9.13 -1.32
C SER A 123 -14.99 -8.77 -1.73
N ALA A 124 -14.43 -9.51 -2.69
CA ALA A 124 -13.06 -9.26 -3.18
C ALA A 124 -12.93 -7.92 -3.90
N LEU A 125 -13.93 -7.51 -4.67
CA LEU A 125 -13.94 -6.22 -5.35
C LEU A 125 -13.98 -5.06 -4.35
N ARG A 126 -14.75 -5.19 -3.27
CA ARG A 126 -14.91 -4.12 -2.26
C ARG A 126 -13.84 -4.08 -1.19
N TYR A 127 -13.36 -5.23 -0.73
CA TYR A 127 -12.51 -5.33 0.47
C TYR A 127 -11.16 -6.02 0.21
N GLY A 128 -10.95 -6.52 -1.01
CA GLY A 128 -9.81 -7.34 -1.36
C GLY A 128 -10.05 -8.84 -1.11
N ALA A 129 -9.27 -9.65 -1.81
CA ALA A 129 -9.29 -11.11 -1.70
C ALA A 129 -8.41 -11.64 -0.54
N THR A 130 -7.53 -10.80 -0.01
CA THR A 130 -6.53 -11.16 1.00
C THR A 130 -6.76 -10.37 2.29
N ASP A 131 -6.60 -11.02 3.45
CA ASP A 131 -6.63 -10.32 4.74
C ASP A 131 -5.39 -9.42 4.88
N PRO A 132 -5.55 -8.08 4.92
CA PRO A 132 -4.43 -7.15 5.00
C PRO A 132 -3.60 -7.31 6.27
N VAL A 133 -4.21 -7.75 7.39
CA VAL A 133 -3.50 -8.00 8.64
C VAL A 133 -2.51 -9.15 8.48
N LYS A 134 -2.97 -10.27 7.86
CA LYS A 134 -2.12 -11.43 7.59
C LYS A 134 -1.04 -11.11 6.57
N ALA A 135 -1.39 -10.41 5.48
CA ALA A 135 -0.46 -10.02 4.42
C ALA A 135 0.67 -9.13 4.93
N ASN A 136 0.42 -8.32 5.97
CA ASN A 136 1.40 -7.42 6.57
C ASN A 136 2.00 -7.96 7.90
N GLY A 137 1.99 -9.27 8.10
CA GLY A 137 2.63 -9.92 9.25
C GLY A 137 2.02 -9.52 10.61
N GLY A 138 0.72 -9.30 10.66
CA GLY A 138 -0.03 -8.91 11.84
C GLY A 138 0.00 -7.41 12.16
N LYS A 139 0.70 -6.59 11.35
CA LYS A 139 0.82 -5.15 11.54
C LYS A 139 0.01 -4.39 10.49
N TRP A 140 -1.22 -4.10 10.82
CA TRP A 140 -2.10 -3.29 10.02
C TRP A 140 -2.73 -2.21 10.89
N LEU A 141 -2.37 -0.94 10.66
CA LEU A 141 -2.79 0.20 11.47
C LEU A 141 -3.83 1.07 10.76
N MET A 142 -4.44 0.54 9.72
CA MET A 142 -5.57 1.17 9.04
C MET A 142 -6.87 0.55 9.54
N SER A 143 -7.98 1.29 9.45
CA SER A 143 -9.30 0.73 9.74
C SER A 143 -9.53 -0.47 8.83
N ASN A 144 -9.76 -1.64 9.44
CA ASN A 144 -9.95 -2.86 8.71
C ASN A 144 -11.43 -3.00 8.39
N LEU A 145 -11.83 -2.53 7.22
CA LEU A 145 -13.14 -2.82 6.68
C LEU A 145 -13.11 -4.27 6.20
N LYS A 146 -13.79 -5.13 6.91
CA LYS A 146 -14.06 -6.50 6.49
C LYS A 146 -15.54 -6.62 6.14
N PRO A 147 -15.88 -7.47 5.16
CA PRO A 147 -17.28 -7.81 4.96
C PRO A 147 -17.81 -8.44 6.26
N ASP A 148 -18.92 -7.96 6.74
CA ASP A 148 -19.65 -8.47 7.88
C ASP A 148 -20.90 -9.25 7.44
N ALA A 149 -21.64 -9.81 8.39
CA ALA A 149 -22.85 -10.56 8.11
C ALA A 149 -23.92 -9.70 7.44
N GLN A 150 -24.03 -8.42 7.78
CA GLN A 150 -24.99 -7.51 7.16
C GLN A 150 -24.65 -7.32 5.67
N PHE A 151 -23.39 -7.05 5.35
CA PHE A 151 -22.93 -6.92 3.96
C PHE A 151 -23.20 -8.19 3.15
N HIS A 152 -22.95 -9.37 3.73
CA HIS A 152 -23.20 -10.64 3.05
C HIS A 152 -24.69 -10.81 2.74
N ASN A 153 -25.57 -10.54 3.71
CA ASN A 153 -27.01 -10.66 3.53
C ASN A 153 -27.53 -9.67 2.50
N GLU A 154 -27.17 -8.39 2.59
CA GLU A 154 -27.56 -7.35 1.61
C GLU A 154 -27.07 -7.68 0.19
N THR A 155 -25.89 -8.29 0.08
CA THR A 155 -25.35 -8.72 -1.23
C THR A 155 -26.18 -9.86 -1.81
N LEU A 156 -26.52 -10.87 -1.00
CA LEU A 156 -27.34 -12.01 -1.43
C LEU A 156 -28.78 -11.61 -1.72
N ASP A 157 -29.38 -10.70 -0.96
CA ASP A 157 -30.72 -10.17 -1.22
C ASP A 157 -30.85 -9.54 -2.62
N ARG A 158 -29.71 -9.09 -3.19
CA ARG A 158 -29.62 -8.56 -4.55
C ARG A 158 -29.16 -9.59 -5.59
N LEU A 159 -29.17 -10.89 -5.27
CA LEU A 159 -28.69 -11.95 -6.16
C LEU A 159 -29.34 -11.93 -7.56
N VAL A 160 -30.62 -11.55 -7.64
CA VAL A 160 -31.34 -11.40 -8.93
C VAL A 160 -30.67 -10.37 -9.84
N GLN A 161 -29.97 -9.41 -9.27
CA GLN A 161 -29.25 -8.35 -9.98
C GLN A 161 -27.72 -8.54 -9.92
N PHE A 162 -27.24 -9.77 -9.81
CA PHE A 162 -25.84 -10.07 -9.53
C PHE A 162 -24.83 -9.37 -10.48
N THR A 163 -25.15 -9.23 -11.76
CA THR A 163 -24.29 -8.53 -12.74
C THR A 163 -24.16 -7.05 -12.42
N VAL A 164 -25.26 -6.40 -12.01
CA VAL A 164 -25.28 -4.99 -11.61
C VAL A 164 -24.50 -4.80 -10.32
N VAL A 165 -24.72 -5.67 -9.33
CA VAL A 165 -24.01 -5.59 -8.03
C VAL A 165 -22.51 -5.77 -8.20
N ILE A 166 -22.07 -6.71 -9.05
CA ILE A 166 -20.65 -6.88 -9.38
C ILE A 166 -20.09 -5.61 -10.01
N SER A 167 -20.81 -5.01 -10.97
CA SER A 167 -20.38 -3.76 -11.62
C SER A 167 -20.29 -2.59 -10.63
N GLU A 168 -21.29 -2.41 -9.77
CA GLU A 168 -21.31 -1.37 -8.73
C GLU A 168 -20.23 -1.56 -7.65
N SER A 169 -19.72 -2.78 -7.50
CA SER A 169 -18.71 -3.13 -6.49
C SER A 169 -17.29 -2.89 -6.97
N GLN A 170 -17.10 -2.56 -8.23
CA GLN A 170 -15.78 -2.27 -8.79
C GLN A 170 -15.22 -0.97 -8.22
N PRO A 171 -13.93 -0.93 -7.84
CA PRO A 171 -13.29 0.31 -7.42
C PRO A 171 -13.27 1.35 -8.55
N THR A 172 -13.64 2.58 -8.22
CA THR A 172 -13.69 3.72 -9.18
C THR A 172 -12.49 4.65 -9.08
N HIS A 173 -11.56 4.38 -8.17
CA HIS A 173 -10.38 5.22 -7.96
C HIS A 173 -9.53 5.32 -9.24
N PRO A 174 -9.12 6.52 -9.69
CA PRO A 174 -8.37 6.68 -10.95
C PRO A 174 -7.10 5.82 -11.05
N GLU A 175 -6.32 5.69 -9.97
CA GLU A 175 -5.13 4.82 -9.96
C GLU A 175 -5.49 3.35 -10.18
N TYR A 176 -6.61 2.88 -9.61
CA TYR A 176 -7.08 1.51 -9.82
C TYR A 176 -7.42 1.25 -11.30
N LEU A 177 -8.14 2.18 -11.92
CA LEU A 177 -8.53 2.06 -13.33
C LEU A 177 -7.32 2.07 -14.27
N LEU A 178 -6.29 2.87 -13.98
CA LEU A 178 -5.04 2.86 -14.75
C LEU A 178 -4.30 1.52 -14.60
N LEU A 179 -4.22 0.97 -13.39
CA LEU A 179 -3.60 -0.35 -13.17
C LEU A 179 -4.40 -1.47 -13.85
N GLN A 180 -5.73 -1.38 -13.84
CA GLN A 180 -6.62 -2.32 -14.52
C GLN A 180 -6.41 -2.30 -16.03
N GLN A 181 -6.36 -1.13 -16.64
CA GLN A 181 -6.10 -0.98 -18.08
C GLN A 181 -4.75 -1.63 -18.46
N GLU A 182 -3.72 -1.39 -17.68
CA GLU A 182 -2.40 -1.96 -17.92
C GLU A 182 -2.39 -3.49 -17.71
N LEU A 183 -3.11 -3.99 -16.69
CA LEU A 183 -3.26 -5.41 -16.44
C LEU A 183 -3.95 -6.11 -17.62
N ILE A 184 -5.07 -5.56 -18.10
CA ILE A 184 -5.81 -6.07 -19.26
C ILE A 184 -4.91 -6.08 -20.52
N ARG A 185 -4.12 -5.02 -20.72
CA ARG A 185 -3.20 -4.92 -21.88
C ARG A 185 -2.11 -6.00 -21.83
N LEU A 186 -1.54 -6.28 -20.67
CA LEU A 186 -0.42 -7.21 -20.52
C LEU A 186 -0.86 -8.67 -20.35
N TYR A 187 -2.07 -8.94 -19.88
CA TYR A 187 -2.52 -10.29 -19.56
C TYR A 187 -2.46 -11.28 -20.73
N PRO A 188 -2.82 -10.92 -21.98
CA PRO A 188 -2.69 -11.80 -23.14
C PRO A 188 -1.25 -12.27 -23.40
N LEU A 189 -0.26 -11.51 -22.88
CA LEU A 189 1.16 -11.78 -23.06
C LEU A 189 1.75 -12.65 -21.95
N LYS A 190 0.94 -13.11 -20.99
CA LYS A 190 1.39 -13.82 -19.77
C LYS A 190 2.28 -15.04 -20.06
N ASP A 191 1.97 -15.77 -21.12
CA ASP A 191 2.68 -17.00 -21.53
C ASP A 191 3.73 -16.74 -22.61
N THR A 192 4.02 -15.47 -22.93
CA THR A 192 5.01 -15.12 -23.96
C THR A 192 6.41 -15.44 -23.46
N LEU A 193 7.07 -16.37 -24.13
CA LEU A 193 8.48 -16.70 -23.88
C LEU A 193 9.36 -15.58 -24.44
N LEU A 194 9.96 -14.82 -23.54
CA LEU A 194 10.86 -13.74 -23.89
C LEU A 194 12.30 -14.26 -23.86
N LYS A 195 13.02 -14.07 -24.96
CA LYS A 195 14.44 -14.43 -25.05
C LYS A 195 15.24 -13.61 -24.04
N GLU A 196 16.15 -14.24 -23.31
CA GLU A 196 17.05 -13.57 -22.38
C GLU A 196 18.03 -12.65 -23.12
N ILE A 197 18.12 -11.42 -22.68
CA ILE A 197 19.06 -10.41 -23.18
C ILE A 197 20.38 -10.61 -22.43
N PRO A 198 21.51 -10.87 -23.14
CA PRO A 198 22.80 -11.05 -22.50
C PRO A 198 23.27 -9.83 -21.72
N ASP A 199 23.90 -10.04 -20.57
CA ASP A 199 24.45 -8.97 -19.74
C ASP A 199 25.74 -8.41 -20.35
N GLN A 200 25.62 -7.52 -21.32
CA GLN A 200 26.72 -6.86 -22.00
C GLN A 200 26.47 -5.35 -22.05
N MET A 201 27.47 -4.58 -21.66
CA MET A 201 27.39 -3.12 -21.76
C MET A 201 27.47 -2.66 -23.23
N VAL A 202 26.53 -1.81 -23.63
CA VAL A 202 26.54 -1.17 -24.96
C VAL A 202 26.46 0.34 -24.79
N ARG A 203 27.40 1.08 -25.39
CA ARG A 203 27.43 2.53 -25.38
C ARG A 203 26.68 3.11 -26.58
N LYS A 204 26.24 4.34 -26.46
CA LYS A 204 25.57 5.09 -27.52
C LYS A 204 26.38 5.00 -28.82
N GLY A 205 25.72 4.70 -29.93
CA GLY A 205 26.29 4.56 -31.25
C GLY A 205 26.91 3.19 -31.57
N GLN A 206 27.13 2.33 -30.58
CA GLN A 206 27.65 0.98 -30.81
C GLN A 206 26.59 0.03 -31.39
N ARG A 207 27.04 -1.00 -32.08
CA ARG A 207 26.21 -2.11 -32.59
C ARG A 207 26.36 -3.33 -31.71
N ASN A 208 25.21 -3.98 -31.44
CA ASN A 208 25.16 -5.27 -30.78
C ASN A 208 23.85 -5.97 -31.15
N ALA A 209 23.92 -7.22 -31.57
CA ALA A 209 22.74 -7.98 -31.99
C ALA A 209 21.64 -8.09 -30.91
N MET A 210 22.01 -8.06 -29.62
CA MET A 210 21.03 -8.11 -28.52
C MET A 210 20.09 -6.90 -28.50
N LEU A 211 20.46 -5.78 -29.12
CA LEU A 211 19.61 -4.58 -29.15
C LEU A 211 18.30 -4.81 -29.91
N THR A 212 18.26 -5.77 -30.82
CA THR A 212 17.01 -6.18 -31.49
C THR A 212 16.01 -6.77 -30.51
N ASP A 213 16.49 -7.55 -29.53
CA ASP A 213 15.64 -8.12 -28.46
C ASP A 213 15.26 -7.05 -27.45
N VAL A 214 16.14 -6.07 -27.18
CA VAL A 214 15.82 -4.87 -26.39
C VAL A 214 14.70 -4.04 -27.05
N CYS A 215 14.78 -3.78 -28.36
CA CYS A 215 13.72 -3.07 -29.08
C CYS A 215 12.37 -3.79 -28.93
N ARG A 216 12.33 -5.10 -29.22
CA ARG A 216 11.10 -5.89 -29.09
C ARG A 216 10.52 -5.86 -27.68
N ARG A 217 11.39 -5.92 -26.66
CA ARG A 217 10.98 -5.87 -25.26
C ARG A 217 10.34 -4.53 -24.90
N LEU A 218 10.98 -3.41 -25.32
CA LEU A 218 10.48 -2.06 -25.06
C LEU A 218 9.20 -1.73 -25.86
N MET A 219 9.03 -2.30 -27.05
CA MET A 219 7.76 -2.23 -27.80
C MET A 219 6.65 -2.97 -27.06
N LEU A 220 6.94 -4.16 -26.54
CA LEU A 220 5.98 -4.98 -25.79
C LEU A 220 5.52 -4.30 -24.49
N THR A 221 6.43 -3.62 -23.78
CA THR A 221 6.15 -2.93 -22.53
C THR A 221 5.72 -1.47 -22.71
N GLY A 222 5.74 -0.96 -23.95
CA GLY A 222 5.18 0.36 -24.31
C GLY A 222 6.15 1.53 -24.16
N GLU A 223 7.46 1.30 -23.95
CA GLU A 223 8.46 2.36 -23.95
C GLU A 223 8.95 2.74 -25.36
N LEU A 224 8.66 1.91 -26.35
CA LEU A 224 8.79 2.23 -27.76
C LEU A 224 7.45 2.01 -28.46
N PRO A 225 7.14 2.79 -29.49
CA PRO A 225 5.92 2.58 -30.28
C PRO A 225 5.96 1.23 -30.99
N GLU A 226 4.78 0.64 -31.25
CA GLU A 226 4.65 -0.69 -31.88
C GLU A 226 5.27 -0.76 -33.29
N ASP A 227 5.28 0.36 -34.00
CA ASP A 227 5.88 0.51 -35.33
C ASP A 227 7.36 0.89 -35.32
N PHE A 228 8.02 0.86 -34.17
CA PHE A 228 9.44 1.21 -34.05
C PHE A 228 10.31 0.31 -34.93
N THR A 229 11.19 0.93 -35.71
CA THR A 229 12.13 0.17 -36.56
C THR A 229 13.19 -0.50 -35.69
N VAL A 230 13.12 -1.85 -35.63
CA VAL A 230 14.08 -2.66 -34.88
C VAL A 230 15.50 -2.47 -35.42
N THR A 231 16.45 -2.20 -34.52
CA THR A 231 17.83 -1.91 -34.87
C THR A 231 18.81 -2.68 -33.98
N ASP A 232 19.99 -2.97 -34.51
CA ASP A 232 21.13 -3.53 -33.78
C ASP A 232 22.10 -2.46 -33.27
N ARG A 233 21.77 -1.15 -33.49
CA ARG A 233 22.61 -0.01 -33.07
C ARG A 233 21.91 0.79 -31.97
N LEU A 234 22.66 1.18 -30.92
CA LEU A 234 22.13 2.04 -29.85
C LEU A 234 22.02 3.49 -30.38
N THR A 235 20.90 3.75 -31.06
CA THR A 235 20.53 5.08 -31.60
C THR A 235 19.98 5.98 -30.50
N ASP A 236 19.82 7.28 -30.79
CA ASP A 236 19.20 8.24 -29.87
C ASP A 236 17.73 7.84 -29.55
N SER A 237 16.99 7.39 -30.56
CA SER A 237 15.61 6.98 -30.40
C SER A 237 15.48 5.73 -29.53
N LEU A 238 16.34 4.71 -29.72
CA LEU A 238 16.37 3.53 -28.87
C LEU A 238 16.79 3.88 -27.43
N LEU A 239 17.79 4.77 -27.29
CA LEU A 239 18.25 5.24 -25.99
C LEU A 239 17.16 6.01 -25.23
N ALA A 240 16.34 6.79 -25.94
CA ALA A 240 15.18 7.46 -25.35
C ALA A 240 14.18 6.46 -24.78
N GLY A 241 13.85 5.38 -25.50
CA GLY A 241 13.02 4.28 -24.99
C GLY A 241 13.62 3.57 -23.79
N ILE A 242 14.95 3.28 -23.83
CA ILE A 242 15.66 2.70 -22.68
C ILE A 242 15.61 3.64 -21.47
N ASN A 243 15.77 4.95 -21.65
CA ASN A 243 15.69 5.91 -20.56
C ASN A 243 14.26 6.08 -20.05
N MET A 244 13.24 5.93 -20.89
CA MET A 244 11.85 5.85 -20.45
C MET A 244 11.61 4.61 -19.57
N PHE A 245 12.09 3.44 -19.99
CA PHE A 245 12.07 2.22 -19.17
C PHE A 245 12.79 2.40 -17.83
N ARG A 246 13.94 3.09 -17.83
CA ARG A 246 14.68 3.41 -16.60
C ARG A 246 13.86 4.27 -15.65
N ARG A 247 13.22 5.33 -16.15
CA ARG A 247 12.33 6.17 -15.34
C ARG A 247 11.22 5.36 -14.69
N HIS A 248 10.55 4.47 -15.46
CA HIS A 248 9.50 3.59 -14.95
C HIS A 248 10.02 2.59 -13.90
N ASN A 249 11.30 2.25 -13.95
CA ASN A 249 11.94 1.29 -13.07
C ASN A 249 12.84 1.91 -12.00
N ALA A 250 12.78 3.23 -11.79
CA ALA A 250 13.62 3.98 -10.85
C ALA A 250 15.12 3.70 -11.04
N ILE A 251 15.61 3.65 -12.30
CA ILE A 251 17.01 3.57 -12.67
C ILE A 251 17.44 4.95 -13.20
N PRO A 252 18.60 5.48 -12.79
CA PRO A 252 19.11 6.72 -13.35
C PRO A 252 19.30 6.65 -14.88
N GLU A 253 18.96 7.73 -15.57
CA GLU A 253 19.20 7.85 -17.01
C GLU A 253 20.68 7.95 -17.31
N CYS A 254 21.13 7.32 -18.39
CA CYS A 254 22.49 7.45 -18.89
C CYS A 254 22.55 7.14 -20.40
N ASP A 255 23.72 7.32 -21.01
CA ASP A 255 23.98 7.19 -22.45
C ASP A 255 24.43 5.78 -22.89
N SER A 256 24.26 4.77 -22.03
CA SER A 256 24.67 3.40 -22.28
C SER A 256 23.63 2.41 -21.79
N LEU A 257 23.61 1.19 -22.29
CA LEU A 257 22.82 0.07 -21.75
C LEU A 257 23.74 -0.78 -20.87
N GLY A 258 23.43 -0.88 -19.57
CA GLY A 258 24.23 -1.64 -18.60
C GLY A 258 23.44 -2.69 -17.83
N SER A 259 24.16 -3.46 -17.02
CA SER A 259 23.67 -4.68 -16.33
C SER A 259 22.39 -4.47 -15.52
N GLU A 260 22.24 -3.36 -14.81
CA GLU A 260 21.04 -3.11 -14.01
C GLU A 260 19.78 -3.00 -14.87
N THR A 261 19.89 -2.25 -15.99
CA THR A 261 18.78 -2.11 -16.94
C THR A 261 18.46 -3.45 -17.61
N ILE A 262 19.48 -4.19 -18.03
CA ILE A 262 19.32 -5.52 -18.66
C ILE A 262 18.64 -6.49 -17.71
N ARG A 263 19.06 -6.54 -16.46
CA ARG A 263 18.46 -7.39 -15.44
C ARG A 263 16.96 -7.11 -15.25
N LYS A 264 16.55 -5.84 -15.28
CA LYS A 264 15.13 -5.48 -15.17
C LYS A 264 14.38 -5.74 -16.49
N LEU A 265 15.00 -5.54 -17.64
CA LEU A 265 14.43 -5.93 -18.94
C LEU A 265 14.17 -7.45 -19.02
N ASN A 266 15.01 -8.27 -18.42
CA ASN A 266 14.86 -9.73 -18.40
C ASN A 266 13.78 -10.27 -17.46
N ARG A 267 13.03 -9.38 -16.76
CA ARG A 267 11.89 -9.83 -15.98
C ARG A 267 10.78 -10.38 -16.86
N PRO A 268 10.18 -11.52 -16.51
CA PRO A 268 9.05 -12.07 -17.26
C PRO A 268 7.82 -11.18 -17.16
N ILE A 269 6.89 -11.31 -18.08
CA ILE A 269 5.62 -10.53 -18.04
C ILE A 269 4.83 -10.85 -16.77
N SER A 270 4.85 -12.10 -16.29
CA SER A 270 4.21 -12.49 -15.03
C SER A 270 4.64 -11.62 -13.84
N TYR A 271 5.91 -11.19 -13.78
CA TYR A 271 6.38 -10.28 -12.74
C TYR A 271 5.61 -8.96 -12.72
N TYR A 272 5.28 -8.40 -13.89
CA TYR A 272 4.51 -7.16 -13.99
C TYR A 272 3.04 -7.40 -13.67
N LEU A 273 2.47 -8.51 -14.13
CA LEU A 273 1.10 -8.90 -13.80
C LEU A 273 0.91 -9.09 -12.29
N ASP A 274 1.83 -9.78 -11.62
CA ASP A 274 1.81 -9.96 -10.17
C ASP A 274 1.89 -8.62 -9.42
N LYS A 275 2.72 -7.70 -9.92
CA LYS A 275 2.85 -6.35 -9.35
C LYS A 275 1.57 -5.54 -9.52
N LEU A 276 0.97 -5.56 -10.70
CA LEU A 276 -0.29 -4.87 -10.98
C LEU A 276 -1.41 -5.42 -10.08
N ALA A 277 -1.59 -6.74 -10.06
CA ALA A 277 -2.58 -7.41 -9.22
C ALA A 277 -2.39 -7.09 -7.72
N ALA A 278 -1.14 -7.15 -7.21
CA ALA A 278 -0.85 -6.84 -5.82
C ALA A 278 -1.14 -5.36 -5.46
N ASN A 279 -0.88 -4.42 -6.39
CA ASN A 279 -1.20 -3.01 -6.13
C ASN A 279 -2.70 -2.75 -6.21
N MET A 280 -3.42 -3.37 -7.16
CA MET A 280 -4.89 -3.31 -7.21
C MET A 280 -5.52 -3.91 -5.95
N GLU A 281 -4.99 -5.04 -5.45
CA GLU A 281 -5.43 -5.64 -4.18
C GLU A 281 -5.26 -4.65 -3.02
N ARG A 282 -4.10 -4.00 -2.92
CA ARG A 282 -3.83 -3.00 -1.88
C ARG A 282 -4.75 -1.79 -1.96
N LEU A 283 -5.08 -1.33 -3.17
CA LEU A 283 -6.04 -0.22 -3.33
C LEU A 283 -7.44 -0.58 -2.83
N ARG A 284 -7.85 -1.84 -2.87
CA ARG A 284 -9.11 -2.31 -2.27
C ARG A 284 -9.10 -2.30 -0.74
N TRP A 285 -7.93 -2.43 -0.11
CA TRP A 285 -7.80 -2.35 1.34
C TRP A 285 -7.88 -0.91 1.87
N HIS A 286 -7.63 0.07 1.00
CA HIS A 286 -7.70 1.47 1.38
C HIS A 286 -9.17 1.90 1.40
N VAL A 287 -9.64 2.26 2.59
CA VAL A 287 -10.79 3.15 2.70
C VAL A 287 -10.30 4.50 2.20
N THR A 288 -10.53 4.81 0.95
CA THR A 288 -10.54 6.20 0.54
C THR A 288 -11.71 6.82 1.30
N PRO A 289 -11.50 7.83 2.14
CA PRO A 289 -12.61 8.58 2.67
C PRO A 289 -13.33 9.16 1.45
N GLU A 290 -14.41 8.54 1.03
CA GLU A 290 -15.27 9.03 -0.08
C GLU A 290 -15.81 10.44 0.19
N LYS A 291 -15.43 11.05 1.32
CA LYS A 291 -15.91 12.33 1.82
C LYS A 291 -14.81 13.35 2.11
N GLU A 292 -13.55 12.98 2.06
CA GLU A 292 -12.46 13.90 2.36
C GLU A 292 -11.69 14.23 1.09
N HIS A 293 -12.15 15.28 0.40
CA HIS A 293 -11.48 15.79 -0.81
C HIS A 293 -10.09 16.38 -0.55
N THR A 294 -9.68 16.49 0.73
CA THR A 294 -8.38 17.03 1.14
C THR A 294 -7.64 16.01 2.02
N TYR A 295 -6.53 15.46 1.50
CA TYR A 295 -5.75 14.46 2.22
C TYR A 295 -4.27 14.46 1.79
N ILE A 296 -3.42 13.80 2.58
CA ILE A 296 -2.01 13.58 2.28
C ILE A 296 -1.78 12.09 2.06
N ALA A 297 -1.21 11.74 0.91
CA ALA A 297 -0.78 10.40 0.58
C ALA A 297 0.75 10.29 0.63
N VAL A 298 1.26 9.34 1.43
CA VAL A 298 2.69 9.03 1.53
C VAL A 298 2.95 7.73 0.80
N ASN A 299 3.52 7.81 -0.41
CA ASN A 299 3.93 6.65 -1.19
C ASN A 299 5.35 6.23 -0.78
N ILE A 300 5.42 5.23 0.12
CA ILE A 300 6.69 4.75 0.69
C ILE A 300 7.59 4.13 -0.39
N PRO A 301 7.11 3.24 -1.29
CA PRO A 301 7.93 2.68 -2.36
C PRO A 301 8.47 3.69 -3.37
N ASP A 302 7.70 4.73 -3.68
CA ASP A 302 8.08 5.81 -4.59
C ASP A 302 8.90 6.92 -3.89
N PHE A 303 8.97 6.88 -2.57
CA PHE A 303 9.61 7.92 -1.76
C PHE A 303 9.04 9.31 -2.03
N THR A 304 7.71 9.42 -2.18
CA THR A 304 7.01 10.68 -2.40
C THR A 304 5.89 10.90 -1.40
N LEU A 305 5.59 12.16 -1.17
CA LEU A 305 4.39 12.63 -0.48
C LEU A 305 3.62 13.53 -1.43
N GLN A 306 2.32 13.30 -1.55
CA GLN A 306 1.39 14.12 -2.30
C GLN A 306 0.28 14.62 -1.38
N ALA A 307 -0.06 15.88 -1.51
CA ALA A 307 -1.21 16.48 -0.86
C ALA A 307 -2.28 16.79 -1.91
N PHE A 308 -3.52 16.43 -1.61
CA PHE A 308 -4.65 16.53 -2.51
C PHE A 308 -5.66 17.55 -1.98
N VAL A 309 -6.22 18.33 -2.87
CA VAL A 309 -7.40 19.18 -2.65
C VAL A 309 -8.39 18.84 -3.77
N GLU A 310 -9.61 18.47 -3.41
CA GLU A 310 -10.65 18.06 -4.37
C GLU A 310 -10.13 17.08 -5.42
N ASP A 311 -9.44 16.02 -4.94
CA ASP A 311 -8.82 14.97 -5.74
C ASP A 311 -7.72 15.43 -6.72
N THR A 312 -7.34 16.71 -6.66
CA THR A 312 -6.24 17.28 -7.44
C THR A 312 -4.97 17.37 -6.62
N VAL A 313 -3.83 17.00 -7.20
CA VAL A 313 -2.52 17.13 -6.54
C VAL A 313 -2.14 18.60 -6.40
N ALA A 314 -2.32 19.16 -5.21
CA ALA A 314 -1.94 20.52 -4.88
C ALA A 314 -0.44 20.67 -4.56
N PHE A 315 0.16 19.61 -4.02
CA PHE A 315 1.55 19.63 -3.58
C PHE A 315 2.19 18.25 -3.69
N LYS A 316 3.42 18.18 -4.23
CA LYS A 316 4.21 16.94 -4.28
C LYS A 316 5.63 17.20 -3.80
N THR A 317 6.19 16.29 -3.00
CA THR A 317 7.54 16.42 -2.47
C THR A 317 8.21 15.05 -2.29
N ARG A 318 9.56 15.05 -2.26
CA ARG A 318 10.35 13.86 -1.92
C ARG A 318 10.33 13.60 -0.43
N ILE A 319 10.43 12.31 -0.08
CA ILE A 319 10.56 11.87 1.32
C ILE A 319 11.74 10.92 1.52
N CYS A 320 12.16 10.79 2.78
CA CYS A 320 12.93 9.64 3.25
C CYS A 320 12.08 8.89 4.27
N CYS A 321 11.95 7.59 4.11
CA CYS A 321 11.19 6.72 5.01
C CYS A 321 12.10 5.77 5.80
N GLY A 322 11.50 4.87 6.56
CA GLY A 322 12.19 3.85 7.34
C GLY A 322 13.02 2.89 6.51
N ARG A 323 14.11 2.44 7.07
CA ARG A 323 15.01 1.47 6.42
C ARG A 323 14.33 0.13 6.30
N THR A 324 14.30 -0.42 5.09
CA THR A 324 14.06 -1.85 4.90
C THR A 324 15.30 -2.62 5.32
N GLN A 325 15.12 -3.72 6.03
CA GLN A 325 16.23 -4.65 6.20
C GLN A 325 16.43 -5.38 4.88
N ASP A 326 17.60 -5.20 4.30
CA ASP A 326 18.05 -6.03 3.20
C ASP A 326 18.39 -7.43 3.75
N PRO A 327 17.57 -8.46 3.44
CA PRO A 327 17.89 -9.85 3.82
C PRO A 327 19.23 -10.31 3.23
N ALA A 328 19.73 -9.64 2.18
CA ALA A 328 21.02 -9.92 1.56
C ALA A 328 22.20 -9.54 2.48
N ASN A 329 22.02 -8.56 3.38
CA ASN A 329 23.14 -8.09 4.22
C ASN A 329 23.51 -8.99 5.39
N ASN A 330 22.69 -9.93 5.83
CA ASN A 330 23.07 -11.04 6.70
C ASN A 330 21.96 -12.09 6.98
N PRO A 331 21.54 -12.88 5.98
CA PRO A 331 20.46 -13.86 6.17
C PRO A 331 20.82 -14.98 7.16
N ALA A 332 22.11 -15.29 7.31
CA ALA A 332 22.57 -16.32 8.24
C ALA A 332 22.45 -15.88 9.70
N ARG A 333 22.82 -14.64 10.05
CA ARG A 333 22.73 -14.10 11.41
C ARG A 333 21.29 -13.84 11.85
N VAL A 334 20.42 -13.48 10.90
CA VAL A 334 18.98 -13.33 11.17
C VAL A 334 18.33 -14.69 11.45
N ARG A 335 18.66 -15.74 10.67
CA ARG A 335 18.18 -17.11 10.90
C ARG A 335 18.71 -17.72 12.21
N GLN A 336 19.90 -17.33 12.66
CA GLN A 336 20.51 -17.80 13.91
C GLN A 336 20.05 -17.01 15.15
N GLY A 337 19.13 -16.05 15.01
CA GLY A 337 18.64 -15.23 16.13
C GLY A 337 19.70 -14.31 16.76
N LEU A 338 20.90 -14.23 16.16
CA LEU A 338 22.04 -13.44 16.64
C LEU A 338 21.89 -11.93 16.37
N VAL A 339 21.01 -11.56 15.47
CA VAL A 339 20.59 -10.18 15.21
C VAL A 339 19.07 -10.18 15.21
N ARG A 340 18.46 -9.60 16.24
CA ARG A 340 17.05 -9.18 16.13
C ARG A 340 16.98 -8.21 14.97
N ALA A 341 16.22 -8.58 13.95
CA ALA A 341 15.88 -7.68 12.87
C ALA A 341 15.22 -6.43 13.48
N TYR A 342 15.98 -5.34 13.65
CA TYR A 342 15.45 -4.05 14.03
C TYR A 342 14.62 -3.57 12.83
N LYS A 343 13.31 -3.75 12.90
CA LYS A 343 12.40 -3.30 11.87
C LYS A 343 12.27 -1.78 12.01
N ALA A 344 12.98 -1.07 11.17
CA ALA A 344 12.91 0.38 11.06
C ALA A 344 12.01 0.83 9.88
N GLU A 345 11.16 -0.05 9.39
CA GLU A 345 10.26 0.24 8.28
C GLU A 345 9.18 1.22 8.72
N SER A 346 8.83 2.16 7.83
CA SER A 346 7.65 3.00 8.05
C SER A 346 6.41 2.13 7.98
N PRO A 347 5.51 2.22 8.98
CA PRO A 347 4.30 1.40 8.99
C PRO A 347 3.28 1.87 7.96
N LEU A 348 2.41 0.95 7.55
CA LEU A 348 1.18 1.27 6.84
C LEU A 348 0.15 1.75 7.85
N LEU A 349 -0.28 2.99 7.70
CA LEU A 349 -1.25 3.57 8.62
C LEU A 349 -2.15 4.59 7.92
N TYR A 350 -3.30 4.81 8.54
CA TYR A 350 -4.20 5.92 8.27
C TYR A 350 -4.40 6.69 9.58
N SER A 351 -4.30 8.01 9.52
CA SER A 351 -4.49 8.89 10.66
C SER A 351 -4.78 10.32 10.19
N SER A 352 -5.04 11.23 11.11
CA SER A 352 -5.25 12.66 10.80
C SER A 352 -4.20 13.50 11.51
N ILE A 353 -3.52 14.37 10.75
CA ILE A 353 -2.62 15.37 11.35
C ILE A 353 -3.47 16.42 12.07
N HIS A 354 -3.20 16.63 13.33
CA HIS A 354 -3.92 17.61 14.15
C HIS A 354 -3.02 18.70 14.73
N ARG A 355 -1.70 18.57 14.54
CA ARG A 355 -0.75 19.53 15.09
C ARG A 355 0.51 19.65 14.24
N VAL A 356 0.89 20.89 13.94
CA VAL A 356 2.18 21.27 13.41
C VAL A 356 3.00 21.86 14.55
N VAL A 357 4.19 21.30 14.80
CA VAL A 357 5.12 21.76 15.84
C VAL A 357 6.31 22.41 15.16
N LEU A 358 6.46 23.72 15.35
CA LEU A 358 7.57 24.50 14.81
C LEU A 358 8.75 24.46 15.79
N ASN A 359 9.96 24.33 15.25
CA ASN A 359 11.22 24.24 15.98
C ASN A 359 11.22 23.22 17.13
N PRO A 360 10.90 21.94 16.86
CA PRO A 360 10.68 20.93 17.86
C PRO A 360 11.96 20.52 18.60
N GLU A 361 11.83 20.15 19.88
CA GLU A 361 12.80 19.29 20.55
C GLU A 361 12.57 17.83 20.14
N TRP A 362 13.64 17.05 20.02
CA TRP A 362 13.53 15.63 19.76
C TRP A 362 13.68 14.80 21.03
N ASN A 363 12.59 14.18 21.46
CA ASN A 363 12.63 13.13 22.47
C ASN A 363 13.17 11.86 21.81
N ILE A 364 14.39 11.47 22.14
CA ILE A 364 15.02 10.29 21.53
C ILE A 364 14.32 9.02 22.03
N PRO A 365 13.78 8.19 21.12
CA PRO A 365 13.14 6.92 21.49
C PRO A 365 14.11 5.99 22.25
N TYR A 366 13.56 5.24 23.21
CA TYR A 366 14.33 4.33 24.06
C TYR A 366 15.20 3.36 23.25
N ASP A 367 14.67 2.77 22.20
CA ASP A 367 15.41 1.83 21.36
C ASP A 367 16.59 2.47 20.63
N ILE A 368 16.46 3.73 20.22
CA ILE A 368 17.58 4.50 19.64
C ILE A 368 18.64 4.77 20.71
N ILE A 369 18.24 5.16 21.93
CA ILE A 369 19.19 5.34 23.03
C ILE A 369 19.93 4.03 23.28
N LYS A 370 19.23 2.93 23.42
CA LYS A 370 19.77 1.60 23.69
C LYS A 370 20.70 1.08 22.60
N ASN A 371 20.33 1.28 21.33
CA ASN A 371 21.02 0.63 20.21
C ASN A 371 22.10 1.51 19.56
N GLU A 372 21.95 2.84 19.60
CA GLU A 372 22.86 3.76 18.91
C GLU A 372 23.65 4.67 19.83
N TYR A 373 23.06 5.13 20.92
CA TYR A 373 23.72 6.06 21.83
C TYR A 373 24.44 5.39 22.97
N TYR A 374 23.93 4.30 23.56
CA TYR A 374 24.47 3.68 24.76
C TYR A 374 25.97 3.43 24.67
N HIS A 375 26.46 2.77 23.63
CA HIS A 375 27.89 2.48 23.46
C HIS A 375 28.76 3.74 23.27
N LYS A 376 28.22 4.77 22.67
CA LYS A 376 28.88 6.06 22.47
C LYS A 376 29.01 6.78 23.84
N LEU A 377 27.94 6.73 24.62
CA LEU A 377 27.87 7.33 25.97
C LEU A 377 28.80 6.62 26.97
N CYS A 378 28.93 5.30 26.89
CA CYS A 378 29.92 4.55 27.69
C CYS A 378 31.37 4.96 27.35
N LYS A 379 31.66 5.34 26.09
CA LYS A 379 33.01 5.76 25.68
C LYS A 379 33.34 7.19 26.13
N ASN A 380 32.43 8.11 25.86
CA ASN A 380 32.57 9.53 26.26
C ASN A 380 31.21 10.22 26.22
N ASN A 381 30.51 10.24 27.33
CA ASN A 381 29.17 10.82 27.43
C ASN A 381 29.16 12.32 27.15
N THR A 382 30.07 13.09 27.76
CA THR A 382 30.12 14.54 27.64
C THR A 382 30.38 14.97 26.19
N ALA A 383 31.30 14.32 25.49
CA ALA A 383 31.58 14.63 24.09
C ALA A 383 30.36 14.33 23.20
N VAL A 384 29.65 13.23 23.45
CA VAL A 384 28.44 12.88 22.69
C VAL A 384 27.33 13.88 22.96
N ILE A 385 27.08 14.20 24.24
CA ILE A 385 26.03 15.15 24.64
C ILE A 385 26.27 16.52 24.03
N ASN A 386 27.50 17.05 24.08
CA ASN A 386 27.84 18.36 23.56
C ASN A 386 27.76 18.39 22.00
N ARG A 387 28.34 17.37 21.34
CA ARG A 387 28.34 17.30 19.86
C ARG A 387 26.94 17.22 19.27
N GLU A 388 26.11 16.38 19.86
CA GLU A 388 24.73 16.15 19.38
C GLU A 388 23.75 17.17 19.99
N ARG A 389 24.21 18.10 20.83
CA ARG A 389 23.40 19.09 21.56
C ARG A 389 22.25 18.43 22.31
N LEU A 390 22.60 17.42 23.11
CA LEU A 390 21.64 16.67 23.91
C LEU A 390 21.58 17.22 25.33
N TYR A 391 20.50 16.89 26.01
CA TYR A 391 20.42 16.98 27.47
C TYR A 391 19.71 15.75 28.03
N ILE A 392 20.01 15.47 29.32
CA ILE A 392 19.56 14.26 29.99
C ILE A 392 18.56 14.62 31.07
N LYS A 393 17.47 13.86 31.12
CA LYS A 393 16.48 13.92 32.20
C LYS A 393 16.37 12.55 32.86
N ASP A 394 16.22 12.54 34.17
CA ASP A 394 15.84 11.34 34.92
C ASP A 394 14.44 10.90 34.45
N ALA A 395 14.28 9.61 34.13
CA ALA A 395 13.05 9.11 33.54
C ALA A 395 11.86 9.13 34.50
N ARG A 396 12.11 9.05 35.81
CA ARG A 396 11.09 9.02 36.86
C ARG A 396 10.69 10.43 37.32
N THR A 397 11.70 11.29 37.59
CA THR A 397 11.45 12.62 38.16
C THR A 397 11.28 13.69 37.10
N GLY A 398 11.75 13.46 35.87
CA GLY A 398 11.76 14.44 34.78
C GLY A 398 12.79 15.57 34.96
N GLN A 399 13.59 15.55 36.05
CA GLN A 399 14.58 16.58 36.33
C GLN A 399 15.83 16.43 35.46
N TYR A 400 16.49 17.55 35.23
CA TYR A 400 17.76 17.58 34.50
C TYR A 400 18.87 16.88 35.27
N VAL A 401 19.66 16.06 34.58
CA VAL A 401 20.83 15.35 35.12
C VAL A 401 22.08 15.83 34.42
N LYS A 402 23.11 16.22 35.20
CA LYS A 402 24.40 16.61 34.62
C LYS A 402 25.08 15.38 33.98
N PRO A 403 25.54 15.49 32.72
CA PRO A 403 26.17 14.37 32.02
C PRO A 403 27.32 13.73 32.83
N ASP A 404 28.18 14.53 33.40
CA ASP A 404 29.37 14.07 34.16
C ASP A 404 29.04 13.29 35.45
N SER A 405 27.79 13.41 35.95
CA SER A 405 27.35 12.64 37.13
C SER A 405 26.93 11.20 36.79
N ILE A 406 26.90 10.81 35.52
CA ILE A 406 26.45 9.49 35.10
C ILE A 406 27.62 8.63 34.65
N ASP A 407 27.85 7.51 35.33
CA ASP A 407 28.73 6.45 34.87
C ASP A 407 27.92 5.46 33.99
N TRP A 408 27.95 5.67 32.69
CA TRP A 408 27.23 4.85 31.73
C TRP A 408 27.64 3.38 31.69
N ASN A 409 28.86 3.04 32.17
CA ASN A 409 29.31 1.65 32.28
C ASN A 409 28.58 0.89 33.40
N LYS A 410 28.02 1.60 34.39
CA LYS A 410 27.19 1.04 35.45
C LYS A 410 25.69 1.04 35.13
N VAL A 411 25.29 1.72 34.09
CA VAL A 411 23.87 1.75 33.67
C VAL A 411 23.51 0.45 32.96
N ASN A 412 22.42 -0.21 33.38
CA ASN A 412 21.93 -1.38 32.69
C ASN A 412 21.34 -1.00 31.34
N ARG A 413 21.94 -1.49 30.23
CA ARG A 413 21.50 -1.24 28.87
C ARG A 413 20.03 -1.62 28.60
N ASN A 414 19.49 -2.60 29.29
CA ASN A 414 18.11 -3.05 29.13
C ASN A 414 17.12 -2.31 30.05
N ASN A 415 17.63 -1.46 30.95
CA ASN A 415 16.82 -0.63 31.82
C ASN A 415 17.53 0.70 32.08
N ILE A 416 17.52 1.57 31.08
CA ILE A 416 18.15 2.89 31.12
C ILE A 416 17.20 3.85 31.84
N PRO A 417 17.57 4.40 33.03
CA PRO A 417 16.70 5.25 33.84
C PRO A 417 16.70 6.72 33.36
N TYR A 418 17.21 6.98 32.17
CA TYR A 418 17.37 8.33 31.63
C TYR A 418 16.65 8.49 30.30
N ARG A 419 16.14 9.72 30.08
CA ARG A 419 15.62 10.18 28.79
C ARG A 419 16.59 11.17 28.18
N LEU A 420 16.92 10.98 26.91
CA LEU A 420 17.74 11.91 26.15
C LEU A 420 16.83 12.78 25.28
N ARG A 421 17.12 14.07 25.26
CA ARG A 421 16.45 15.02 24.38
C ARG A 421 17.46 15.82 23.59
N GLN A 422 17.17 16.10 22.33
CA GLN A 422 17.96 16.99 21.50
C GLN A 422 17.29 18.36 21.49
N THR A 423 18.09 19.40 21.67
CA THR A 423 17.60 20.79 21.67
C THR A 423 17.06 21.20 20.29
N SER A 424 16.14 22.16 20.29
CA SER A 424 15.60 22.75 19.07
C SER A 424 16.67 23.38 18.18
N GLY A 425 16.38 23.57 16.90
CA GLY A 425 17.24 24.25 15.92
C GLY A 425 17.60 23.39 14.72
N ARG A 426 18.32 23.97 13.76
CA ARG A 426 18.68 23.35 12.46
C ARG A 426 19.52 22.06 12.60
N HIS A 427 20.19 21.86 13.72
CA HIS A 427 20.96 20.65 14.03
C HIS A 427 20.08 19.48 14.50
N ASN A 428 18.84 19.77 14.92
CA ASN A 428 17.92 18.75 15.41
C ASN A 428 17.60 17.71 14.35
N ALA A 429 17.54 16.45 14.71
CA ALA A 429 17.24 15.36 13.77
C ALA A 429 15.86 15.51 13.14
N LEU A 430 14.91 16.17 13.82
CA LEU A 430 13.57 16.49 13.31
C LEU A 430 13.54 17.76 12.44
N GLY A 431 14.69 18.45 12.27
CA GLY A 431 14.73 19.74 11.60
C GLY A 431 13.91 20.82 12.32
N LEU A 432 13.27 21.70 11.57
CA LEU A 432 12.57 22.87 12.07
C LEU A 432 11.05 22.70 12.19
N VAL A 433 10.50 21.57 11.72
CA VAL A 433 9.06 21.31 11.81
C VAL A 433 8.74 19.84 11.93
N LYS A 434 7.71 19.53 12.70
CA LYS A 434 7.15 18.20 12.92
C LYS A 434 5.63 18.25 12.78
N PHE A 435 5.06 17.24 12.15
CA PHE A 435 3.62 17.06 11.94
C PHE A 435 3.15 15.86 12.75
N ASP A 436 2.34 16.10 13.77
CA ASP A 436 1.88 15.08 14.70
C ASP A 436 0.51 14.52 14.29
N PHE A 437 0.41 13.20 14.31
CA PHE A 437 -0.83 12.44 14.14
C PHE A 437 -0.86 11.23 15.08
N PRO A 438 -2.02 10.83 15.62
CA PRO A 438 -2.14 9.71 16.52
C PRO A 438 -1.81 8.39 15.81
N ASN A 439 -0.94 7.57 16.42
CA ASN A 439 -0.66 6.21 15.99
C ASN A 439 0.06 5.43 17.09
N SER A 440 -0.02 4.08 17.05
CA SER A 440 0.61 3.20 18.03
C SER A 440 2.12 3.05 17.85
N GLU A 441 2.66 3.35 16.66
CA GLU A 441 4.08 3.15 16.32
C GLU A 441 4.96 4.37 16.61
N SER A 442 4.38 5.45 17.13
CA SER A 442 5.08 6.71 17.45
C SER A 442 5.84 7.30 16.25
N VAL A 443 5.28 7.18 15.05
CA VAL A 443 5.81 7.77 13.82
C VAL A 443 5.14 9.11 13.54
N TYR A 444 5.84 9.96 12.80
CA TYR A 444 5.36 11.29 12.41
C TYR A 444 6.06 11.75 11.11
N LEU A 445 5.53 12.79 10.48
CA LEU A 445 6.23 13.51 9.41
C LEU A 445 7.11 14.61 10.03
N HIS A 446 8.29 14.86 9.47
CA HIS A 446 9.19 15.90 9.99
C HIS A 446 10.20 16.39 8.95
N ASP A 447 10.79 17.52 9.25
CA ASP A 447 11.98 18.05 8.55
C ASP A 447 13.25 17.26 8.90
N THR A 448 14.41 17.69 8.46
CA THR A 448 15.69 17.03 8.73
C THR A 448 16.87 18.01 8.75
N SER A 449 17.85 17.74 9.63
CA SER A 449 19.14 18.39 9.60
C SER A 449 20.07 17.94 8.44
N SER A 450 19.62 16.95 7.64
CA SER A 450 20.43 16.34 6.57
C SER A 450 19.68 16.36 5.23
N PRO A 451 19.43 17.52 4.62
CA PRO A 451 18.63 17.65 3.39
C PRO A 451 19.28 16.98 2.17
N GLY A 452 20.60 16.77 2.16
CA GLY A 452 21.28 16.01 1.10
C GLY A 452 20.82 14.56 0.96
N ALA A 453 20.15 14.00 1.97
CA ALA A 453 19.56 12.66 1.91
C ALA A 453 18.48 12.53 0.81
N PHE A 454 17.77 13.61 0.49
CA PHE A 454 16.73 13.61 -0.55
C PHE A 454 17.28 13.50 -1.98
N GLN A 455 18.59 13.71 -2.18
CA GLN A 455 19.23 13.54 -3.49
C GLN A 455 19.57 12.06 -3.78
N ARG A 456 19.48 11.18 -2.77
CA ARG A 456 19.76 9.76 -2.95
C ARG A 456 18.61 9.11 -3.70
N GLU A 457 18.94 8.08 -4.48
CA GLU A 457 17.96 7.23 -5.16
C GLU A 457 17.18 6.40 -4.13
N SER A 458 17.88 5.61 -3.32
CA SER A 458 17.26 4.89 -2.21
C SER A 458 17.20 5.77 -0.97
N ARG A 459 15.99 6.06 -0.52
CA ARG A 459 15.71 6.94 0.62
C ARG A 459 15.12 6.25 1.84
N GLY A 460 15.26 4.93 1.93
CA GLY A 460 14.99 4.15 3.13
C GLY A 460 16.08 4.37 4.19
N LEU A 461 16.06 5.49 4.91
CA LEU A 461 17.16 5.97 5.75
C LEU A 461 16.80 6.23 7.21
N SER A 462 15.51 6.34 7.54
CA SER A 462 15.03 6.67 8.89
C SER A 462 14.78 5.43 9.75
N HIS A 463 14.29 5.66 10.97
CA HIS A 463 13.86 4.63 11.93
C HIS A 463 12.35 4.42 11.96
N GLY A 464 11.64 4.75 10.86
CA GLY A 464 10.19 4.61 10.71
C GLY A 464 9.49 5.93 10.44
N CYS A 465 9.92 7.04 11.04
CA CYS A 465 9.38 8.37 10.74
C CYS A 465 9.71 8.80 9.32
N VAL A 466 8.89 9.69 8.75
CA VAL A 466 9.01 10.14 7.38
C VAL A 466 9.58 11.56 7.33
N ARG A 467 10.76 11.71 6.73
CA ARG A 467 11.37 13.02 6.48
C ARG A 467 10.80 13.62 5.21
N VAL A 468 10.48 14.91 5.24
CA VAL A 468 9.85 15.67 4.14
C VAL A 468 10.84 16.69 3.59
N SER A 469 11.05 16.75 2.26
CA SER A 469 12.05 17.64 1.67
C SER A 469 11.60 19.10 1.54
N ARG A 470 10.29 19.36 1.55
CA ARG A 470 9.68 20.71 1.51
C ARG A 470 8.76 20.93 2.69
N PRO A 471 9.29 20.95 3.93
CA PRO A 471 8.49 20.94 5.14
C PRO A 471 7.76 22.28 5.39
N PHE A 472 8.33 23.42 4.92
CA PHE A 472 7.68 24.72 4.99
C PHE A 472 6.41 24.77 4.14
N ASP A 473 6.51 24.26 2.89
CA ASP A 473 5.37 24.26 1.97
C ASP A 473 4.26 23.30 2.46
N LEU A 474 4.65 22.19 3.07
CA LEU A 474 3.68 21.27 3.70
C LEU A 474 2.99 21.93 4.90
N ALA A 475 3.74 22.68 5.73
CA ALA A 475 3.16 23.41 6.84
C ALA A 475 2.20 24.51 6.36
N HIS A 476 2.57 25.23 5.31
CA HIS A 476 1.72 26.23 4.66
C HIS A 476 0.42 25.59 4.13
N TYR A 477 0.54 24.49 3.34
CA TYR A 477 -0.61 23.74 2.84
C TYR A 477 -1.59 23.33 3.96
N MET A 478 -1.05 22.88 5.09
CA MET A 478 -1.88 22.38 6.21
C MET A 478 -2.52 23.47 7.05
N LEU A 479 -1.89 24.63 7.14
CA LEU A 479 -2.39 25.75 7.93
C LEU A 479 -3.35 26.65 7.15
N GLY A 480 -3.37 26.49 5.81
CA GLY A 480 -4.43 26.90 4.90
C GLY A 480 -4.83 28.35 4.94
N ASP A 481 -3.91 29.28 4.64
CA ASP A 481 -4.25 30.67 4.35
C ASP A 481 -3.08 31.32 3.59
N ASP A 482 -3.37 32.04 2.51
CA ASP A 482 -2.38 32.81 1.76
C ASP A 482 -2.01 34.15 2.45
N ASP A 483 -2.34 34.29 3.74
CA ASP A 483 -1.95 35.44 4.52
C ASP A 483 -0.43 35.48 4.73
N GLU A 484 0.23 36.51 4.22
CA GLU A 484 1.66 36.74 4.39
C GLU A 484 2.09 36.74 5.87
N TRP A 485 1.19 37.13 6.78
CA TRP A 485 1.43 37.08 8.21
C TRP A 485 1.50 35.66 8.74
N LEU A 486 0.68 34.73 8.23
CA LEU A 486 0.75 33.31 8.59
C LEU A 486 2.08 32.73 8.12
N LEU A 487 2.51 33.03 6.90
CA LEU A 487 3.80 32.59 6.38
C LEU A 487 4.96 33.07 7.24
N ASP A 488 4.93 34.31 7.69
CA ASP A 488 5.94 34.84 8.59
C ASP A 488 5.89 34.22 9.97
N ARG A 489 4.71 33.93 10.52
CA ARG A 489 4.58 33.16 11.77
C ARG A 489 5.20 31.79 11.67
N ILE A 490 5.03 31.08 10.55
CA ILE A 490 5.69 29.80 10.30
C ILE A 490 7.21 29.98 10.27
N ARG A 491 7.73 30.98 9.53
CA ARG A 491 9.16 31.28 9.46
C ARG A 491 9.74 31.59 10.85
N ILE A 492 9.10 32.49 11.59
CA ILE A 492 9.50 32.87 12.94
C ILE A 492 9.52 31.66 13.86
N GLY A 493 8.45 30.86 13.85
CA GLY A 493 8.36 29.63 14.62
C GLY A 493 9.43 28.60 14.26
N MET A 494 9.88 28.57 13.00
CA MET A 494 10.99 27.72 12.54
C MET A 494 12.37 28.37 12.81
N GLY A 495 12.45 29.51 13.48
CA GLY A 495 13.71 30.24 13.72
C GLY A 495 14.31 30.83 12.44
N GLN A 496 13.45 31.17 11.46
CA GLN A 496 13.83 31.82 10.21
C GLN A 496 13.46 33.31 10.24
N THR A 497 14.12 34.08 9.37
CA THR A 497 13.85 35.51 9.24
C THR A 497 12.50 35.75 8.57
N PRO A 498 11.62 36.60 9.15
CA PRO A 498 10.37 37.02 8.51
C PRO A 498 10.66 37.84 7.25
N GLN A 499 9.70 37.89 6.33
CA GLN A 499 9.82 38.60 5.05
C GLN A 499 8.98 39.87 4.97
N THR A 500 8.00 40.02 5.89
CA THR A 500 7.17 41.24 5.94
C THR A 500 7.62 42.18 7.03
N ASP A 501 7.29 43.48 6.88
CA ASP A 501 7.51 44.51 7.93
C ASP A 501 6.80 44.19 9.22
N ARG A 502 5.59 43.59 9.14
CA ARG A 502 4.82 43.12 10.28
C ARG A 502 5.56 42.02 11.03
N GLY A 503 6.10 41.01 10.32
CA GLY A 503 6.89 39.93 10.89
C GLY A 503 8.18 40.44 11.53
N CYS A 504 8.89 41.36 10.86
CA CYS A 504 10.11 41.96 11.37
C CYS A 504 9.84 42.80 12.65
N ARG A 505 8.69 43.49 12.70
CA ARG A 505 8.25 44.26 13.89
C ARG A 505 7.92 43.31 15.03
N PHE A 506 7.14 42.25 14.77
CA PHE A 506 6.79 41.25 15.76
C PHE A 506 8.02 40.62 16.43
N VAL A 507 9.03 40.24 15.67
CA VAL A 507 10.29 39.68 16.21
C VAL A 507 11.00 40.72 17.10
N ARG A 508 11.05 41.98 16.70
CA ARG A 508 11.67 43.06 17.51
C ARG A 508 10.93 43.32 18.83
N GLU A 509 9.60 43.29 18.82
CA GLU A 509 8.76 43.55 19.99
C GLU A 509 8.70 42.37 20.98
N HIS A 510 8.92 41.14 20.50
CA HIS A 510 8.83 39.92 21.31
C HIS A 510 10.20 39.25 21.50
N ALA A 511 11.28 39.94 21.22
CA ALA A 511 12.66 39.48 21.34
C ALA A 511 13.20 39.36 22.78
N GLU A 512 12.32 39.34 23.81
CA GLU A 512 12.70 38.75 25.09
C GLU A 512 12.81 37.25 24.95
N VAL A 513 13.92 36.85 24.39
CA VAL A 513 14.25 35.49 24.04
C VAL A 513 14.99 34.87 25.22
N ASP A 514 14.42 33.81 25.77
CA ASP A 514 15.19 32.84 26.54
C ASP A 514 16.53 32.56 25.83
N ASP A 515 17.65 32.44 26.56
CA ASP A 515 19.03 32.15 26.09
C ASP A 515 19.16 30.96 25.14
N ARG A 516 18.06 30.28 24.83
CA ARG A 516 17.95 29.10 23.97
C ARG A 516 17.39 29.38 22.57
N ASN A 517 17.07 30.64 22.23
CA ASN A 517 16.61 31.08 20.89
C ASN A 517 15.47 30.23 20.25
N ALA A 518 14.53 29.76 21.04
CA ALA A 518 13.51 28.84 20.55
C ALA A 518 12.09 29.32 20.89
N ILE A 519 11.44 29.93 19.93
CA ILE A 519 9.98 30.06 19.98
C ILE A 519 9.40 28.70 19.58
N VAL A 520 8.95 27.91 20.55
CA VAL A 520 8.18 26.69 20.27
C VAL A 520 6.74 27.12 20.03
N GLY A 521 6.34 27.17 18.76
CA GLY A 521 4.97 27.49 18.37
C GLY A 521 4.14 26.24 18.12
N TYR A 522 3.00 26.11 18.81
CA TYR A 522 1.97 25.16 18.46
C TYR A 522 0.92 25.86 17.61
N VAL A 523 0.72 25.38 16.39
CA VAL A 523 -0.38 25.87 15.55
C VAL A 523 -1.36 24.70 15.35
N PRO A 524 -2.59 24.78 15.88
CA PRO A 524 -3.59 23.74 15.62
C PRO A 524 -4.02 23.78 14.17
N VAL A 525 -4.11 22.60 13.55
CA VAL A 525 -4.61 22.43 12.18
C VAL A 525 -6.13 22.42 12.21
N LYS A 526 -6.78 23.25 11.40
CA LYS A 526 -8.23 23.25 11.19
C LYS A 526 -8.52 23.36 9.69
N PRO A 527 -9.26 22.42 9.08
CA PRO A 527 -9.68 21.12 9.61
C PRO A 527 -8.50 20.13 9.76
N GLN A 528 -8.73 19.02 10.48
CA GLN A 528 -7.73 17.94 10.57
C GLN A 528 -7.50 17.36 9.18
N VAL A 529 -6.25 17.29 8.75
CA VAL A 529 -5.89 16.78 7.42
C VAL A 529 -5.51 15.29 7.52
N PRO A 530 -6.24 14.39 6.86
CA PRO A 530 -5.94 12.99 6.84
C PRO A 530 -4.59 12.69 6.19
N VAL A 531 -3.87 11.72 6.74
CA VAL A 531 -2.62 11.19 6.20
C VAL A 531 -2.75 9.69 6.01
N SER A 532 -2.50 9.24 4.82
CA SER A 532 -2.45 7.83 4.45
C SER A 532 -1.07 7.46 3.93
N SER A 533 -0.51 6.33 4.37
CA SER A 533 0.66 5.74 3.76
C SER A 533 0.24 4.72 2.70
N LYS A 534 0.68 4.94 1.47
CA LYS A 534 0.53 3.97 0.37
C LYS A 534 1.76 3.08 0.30
N VAL A 535 1.57 1.82 -0.05
CA VAL A 535 2.61 0.81 -0.26
C VAL A 535 2.78 0.51 -1.72
#